data_5e437b6af09bc29774478eb70169b3d6
#
_entry.id   5e437b6af09bc29774478eb70169b3d6
#
_cell.length_a   1.000
_cell.length_b   1.000
_cell.length_c   1.000
_cell.angle_alpha   90.00
_cell.angle_beta   90.00
_cell.angle_gamma   90.00
#
_symmetry.space_group_name_H-M   'P 1'
#
loop_
_entity.id
_entity.type
_entity.pdbx_description
1 polymer ?
#
loop_
_entity_poly.entity_id
_entity_poly.type
_entity_poly.pdbx_seq_one_letter_code
_entity_poly.pdbx_strand_id
1 'polypeptide(L)'
;MVLLIAAAFGATSIMSLPSPPTLAQLMFAPPSTQGELFASRTVPASPEPRPLPKTEAPLPDTVPWKGAQITVSEFLDTTKTNSFVVLRDGVMIHEWYRDGVGPATKQSSWSVAKSVVSLLIGRAVDAGQMSEDDRLVDLLPELATGTDYDKVTIGDLLDMSSGIDVSENYNKWAPFTGTARMYLTTDLDEFVDGHRTLVFPPGSKGDYRSVDTQLLGMALARVTGTSLSELLARDLWAPIGAVDDALWNLDREGGQEKAFCCLNATARDFAKIGQLVADGGRVGEHQIVPPAWIERISTPSPHRVSDEGYSAQWWHPDGGDGADLSAVGVYGQYIWVDPPSRTVIVKLSDYGTSQDETETFEVFRTIARAG
;
A
#
# COMPACT_ATOMS: atom_id res chain seq x y z
N MET A 1 -1.29 42.36 -2.22
CA MET A 1 -1.31 41.14 -1.39
C MET A 1 -2.59 40.31 -1.59
N VAL A 2 -3.80 40.85 -1.37
CA VAL A 2 -5.08 40.13 -1.53
C VAL A 2 -5.24 39.52 -2.92
N LEU A 3 -4.94 40.29 -3.99
CA LEU A 3 -5.06 39.82 -5.39
C LEU A 3 -4.10 38.66 -5.70
N LEU A 4 -2.87 38.63 -5.14
CA LEU A 4 -1.91 37.55 -5.34
C LEU A 4 -2.36 36.27 -4.62
N ILE A 5 -2.93 36.39 -3.42
CA ILE A 5 -3.50 35.26 -2.70
C ILE A 5 -4.69 34.68 -3.48
N ALA A 6 -5.62 35.52 -3.93
CA ALA A 6 -6.76 35.06 -4.72
C ALA A 6 -6.31 34.38 -6.03
N ALA A 7 -5.28 34.91 -6.68
CA ALA A 7 -4.71 34.31 -7.90
C ALA A 7 -4.09 32.92 -7.60
N ALA A 8 -3.40 32.76 -6.46
CA ALA A 8 -2.83 31.46 -6.08
C ALA A 8 -3.93 30.41 -5.82
N PHE A 9 -5.00 30.77 -5.11
CA PHE A 9 -6.15 29.86 -4.91
C PHE A 9 -6.86 29.53 -6.22
N GLY A 10 -7.04 30.52 -7.10
CA GLY A 10 -7.60 30.30 -8.44
C GLY A 10 -6.75 29.35 -9.28
N ALA A 11 -5.42 29.52 -9.25
CA ALA A 11 -4.50 28.65 -9.99
C ALA A 11 -4.54 27.20 -9.48
N THR A 12 -4.49 26.98 -8.16
CA THR A 12 -4.56 25.61 -7.62
C THR A 12 -5.91 24.96 -7.90
N SER A 13 -7.02 25.71 -7.87
CA SER A 13 -8.36 25.19 -8.21
C SER A 13 -8.45 24.78 -9.69
N ILE A 14 -7.95 25.61 -10.62
CA ILE A 14 -7.94 25.29 -12.07
C ILE A 14 -7.05 24.08 -12.37
N MET A 15 -6.00 23.88 -11.60
CA MET A 15 -5.07 22.76 -11.76
C MET A 15 -5.51 21.51 -11.00
N SER A 16 -6.69 21.49 -10.40
CA SER A 16 -7.15 20.39 -9.54
C SER A 16 -6.11 20.01 -8.49
N LEU A 17 -5.56 21.01 -7.76
CA LEU A 17 -4.57 20.87 -6.71
C LEU A 17 -5.14 21.29 -5.35
N PRO A 18 -4.61 20.79 -4.22
CA PRO A 18 -4.95 21.27 -2.89
C PRO A 18 -4.68 22.78 -2.75
N SER A 19 -5.29 23.39 -1.76
CA SER A 19 -5.10 24.81 -1.48
C SER A 19 -3.63 25.17 -1.24
N PRO A 20 -3.18 26.40 -1.55
CA PRO A 20 -1.80 26.81 -1.34
C PRO A 20 -1.29 26.57 0.10
N PRO A 21 -2.07 26.81 1.17
CA PRO A 21 -1.66 26.46 2.52
C PRO A 21 -1.43 24.94 2.71
N THR A 22 -2.32 24.10 2.19
CA THR A 22 -2.19 22.64 2.25
C THR A 22 -0.93 22.15 1.52
N LEU A 23 -0.67 22.69 0.31
CA LEU A 23 0.56 22.37 -0.43
C LEU A 23 1.81 22.75 0.36
N ALA A 24 1.82 23.92 1.01
CA ALA A 24 2.94 24.32 1.85
C ALA A 24 3.12 23.38 3.04
N GLN A 25 2.04 22.94 3.68
CA GLN A 25 2.10 21.97 4.78
C GLN A 25 2.64 20.62 4.31
N LEU A 26 2.16 20.10 3.17
CA LEU A 26 2.62 18.82 2.59
C LEU A 26 4.13 18.80 2.29
N MET A 27 4.72 19.95 1.94
CA MET A 27 6.18 20.04 1.70
C MET A 27 7.02 19.74 2.93
N PHE A 28 6.51 20.03 4.13
CA PHE A 28 7.25 19.95 5.39
C PHE A 28 6.74 18.90 6.36
N ALA A 29 5.52 18.40 6.17
CA ALA A 29 4.96 17.35 7.03
C ALA A 29 5.76 16.05 6.89
N PRO A 30 6.00 15.33 8.01
CA PRO A 30 6.57 13.99 7.96
C PRO A 30 5.70 13.06 7.10
N PRO A 31 6.29 12.15 6.31
CA PRO A 31 5.54 11.21 5.49
C PRO A 31 4.46 10.44 6.23
N SER A 32 4.72 10.04 7.47
CA SER A 32 3.79 9.29 8.32
C SER A 32 2.50 10.04 8.65
N THR A 33 2.52 11.40 8.63
CA THR A 33 1.37 12.25 9.02
C THR A 33 0.76 13.02 7.86
N GLN A 34 1.31 12.92 6.64
CA GLN A 34 0.78 13.64 5.47
C GLN A 34 -0.70 13.30 5.19
N GLY A 35 -1.14 12.11 5.54
CA GLY A 35 -2.52 11.69 5.41
C GLY A 35 -3.53 12.58 6.15
N GLU A 36 -3.12 13.25 7.22
CA GLU A 36 -3.97 14.18 7.98
C GLU A 36 -4.33 15.47 7.20
N LEU A 37 -3.61 15.75 6.12
CA LEU A 37 -3.80 16.95 5.28
C LEU A 37 -4.76 16.75 4.13
N PHE A 38 -5.30 15.55 3.96
CA PHE A 38 -6.28 15.21 2.92
C PHE A 38 -7.64 14.89 3.51
N ALA A 39 -8.69 15.09 2.71
CA ALA A 39 -9.99 14.48 3.00
C ALA A 39 -9.84 12.96 3.14
N SER A 40 -10.64 12.35 3.98
CA SER A 40 -10.58 10.91 4.20
C SER A 40 -11.97 10.32 4.48
N ARG A 41 -12.12 9.04 4.17
CA ARG A 41 -13.28 8.24 4.56
C ARG A 41 -12.85 7.28 5.66
N THR A 42 -13.66 7.20 6.71
CA THR A 42 -13.40 6.29 7.83
C THR A 42 -13.68 4.84 7.41
N VAL A 43 -12.76 3.97 7.74
CA VAL A 43 -12.92 2.52 7.76
C VAL A 43 -13.14 2.15 9.23
N PRO A 44 -14.37 1.88 9.69
CA PRO A 44 -14.64 1.65 11.09
C PRO A 44 -13.93 0.40 11.61
N ALA A 45 -13.54 0.44 12.88
CA ALA A 45 -13.03 -0.71 13.62
C ALA A 45 -14.02 -1.87 13.54
N SER A 46 -13.54 -3.07 13.81
CA SER A 46 -14.42 -4.25 13.89
C SER A 46 -15.48 -4.04 14.97
N PRO A 47 -16.73 -4.44 14.72
CA PRO A 47 -17.75 -4.48 15.79
C PRO A 47 -17.40 -5.50 16.89
N GLU A 48 -16.51 -6.43 16.58
CA GLU A 48 -15.93 -7.41 17.51
C GLU A 48 -14.40 -7.31 17.49
N PRO A 49 -13.81 -6.26 18.10
CA PRO A 49 -12.37 -6.06 18.09
C PRO A 49 -11.63 -7.21 18.78
N ARG A 50 -10.60 -7.71 18.14
CA ARG A 50 -9.73 -8.76 18.70
C ARG A 50 -8.31 -8.23 18.84
N PRO A 51 -7.91 -7.74 20.04
CA PRO A 51 -6.52 -7.37 20.28
C PRO A 51 -5.57 -8.55 20.02
N LEU A 52 -4.40 -8.26 19.46
CA LEU A 52 -3.36 -9.29 19.27
C LEU A 52 -2.93 -9.83 20.63
N PRO A 53 -2.87 -11.14 20.82
CA PRO A 53 -2.26 -11.74 22.01
C PRO A 53 -0.80 -11.27 22.07
N LYS A 54 -0.28 -11.04 23.27
CA LYS A 54 1.08 -10.52 23.49
C LYS A 54 1.87 -11.42 24.43
N THR A 55 3.08 -11.76 24.01
CA THR A 55 4.09 -12.43 24.86
C THR A 55 5.44 -11.89 24.45
N GLU A 56 6.14 -11.20 25.33
CA GLU A 56 7.45 -10.66 25.01
C GLU A 56 8.47 -11.78 24.81
N ALA A 57 9.18 -11.71 23.68
CA ALA A 57 10.32 -12.56 23.39
C ALA A 57 11.50 -11.68 22.94
N PRO A 58 12.74 -12.07 23.27
CA PRO A 58 13.91 -11.32 22.84
C PRO A 58 14.05 -11.37 21.31
N LEU A 59 14.39 -10.24 20.72
CA LEU A 59 14.92 -10.17 19.36
C LEU A 59 16.42 -10.50 19.38
N PRO A 60 17.05 -10.82 18.24
CA PRO A 60 18.49 -10.99 18.17
C PRO A 60 19.22 -9.72 18.65
N ASP A 61 20.34 -9.90 19.36
CA ASP A 61 21.12 -8.78 19.89
C ASP A 61 21.63 -7.86 18.77
N THR A 62 21.99 -8.46 17.63
CA THR A 62 22.45 -7.73 16.45
C THR A 62 21.81 -8.27 15.18
N VAL A 63 21.75 -7.40 14.16
CA VAL A 63 21.23 -7.68 12.83
C VAL A 63 22.22 -7.18 11.77
N PRO A 64 22.28 -7.80 10.59
CA PRO A 64 23.14 -7.33 9.51
C PRO A 64 22.62 -6.03 8.94
N TRP A 65 23.49 -5.05 8.73
CA TRP A 65 23.16 -3.76 8.11
C TRP A 65 24.35 -3.22 7.34
N LYS A 66 24.25 -3.13 6.00
CA LYS A 66 25.29 -2.56 5.11
C LYS A 66 26.70 -3.11 5.39
N GLY A 67 26.80 -4.43 5.56
CA GLY A 67 28.08 -5.12 5.81
C GLY A 67 28.58 -5.07 7.26
N ALA A 68 27.85 -4.45 8.19
CA ALA A 68 28.13 -4.42 9.62
C ALA A 68 27.09 -5.22 10.41
N GLN A 69 27.38 -5.46 11.70
CA GLN A 69 26.41 -5.91 12.68
C GLN A 69 26.03 -4.73 13.57
N ILE A 70 24.75 -4.41 13.64
CA ILE A 70 24.23 -3.35 14.51
C ILE A 70 23.12 -3.90 15.41
N THR A 71 22.80 -3.20 16.48
CA THR A 71 21.63 -3.56 17.30
C THR A 71 20.33 -3.27 16.57
N VAL A 72 19.24 -3.94 16.96
CA VAL A 72 17.89 -3.63 16.43
C VAL A 72 17.54 -2.17 16.71
N SER A 73 17.89 -1.63 17.86
CA SER A 73 17.66 -0.22 18.19
C SER A 73 18.37 0.73 17.22
N GLU A 74 19.64 0.48 16.89
CA GLU A 74 20.39 1.27 15.92
C GLU A 74 19.78 1.18 14.51
N PHE A 75 19.29 -0.01 14.11
CA PHE A 75 18.56 -0.17 12.86
C PHE A 75 17.28 0.69 12.83
N LEU A 76 16.46 0.63 13.87
CA LEU A 76 15.21 1.41 13.97
C LEU A 76 15.49 2.93 13.92
N ASP A 77 16.53 3.38 14.62
CA ASP A 77 16.94 4.79 14.62
C ASP A 77 17.47 5.24 13.26
N THR A 78 18.39 4.46 12.67
CA THR A 78 18.99 4.75 11.37
C THR A 78 17.95 4.86 10.26
N THR A 79 16.94 3.98 10.31
CA THR A 79 15.85 3.95 9.33
C THR A 79 14.66 4.83 9.70
N LYS A 80 14.81 5.71 10.70
CA LYS A 80 13.77 6.65 11.17
C LYS A 80 12.42 5.97 11.41
N THR A 81 12.47 4.79 12.00
CA THR A 81 11.28 4.00 12.30
C THR A 81 10.42 4.72 13.35
N ASN A 82 9.13 4.72 13.15
CA ASN A 82 8.13 5.27 14.08
C ASN A 82 7.42 4.15 14.86
N SER A 83 7.14 3.04 14.18
CA SER A 83 6.50 1.87 14.79
C SER A 83 7.12 0.60 14.25
N PHE A 84 7.37 -0.37 15.13
CA PHE A 84 7.90 -1.67 14.78
C PHE A 84 7.18 -2.76 15.57
N VAL A 85 6.53 -3.67 14.87
CA VAL A 85 5.73 -4.76 15.46
C VAL A 85 6.16 -6.09 14.84
N VAL A 86 6.40 -7.09 15.68
CA VAL A 86 6.75 -8.44 15.25
C VAL A 86 5.73 -9.42 15.81
N LEU A 87 5.09 -10.17 14.91
CA LEU A 87 4.24 -11.31 15.27
C LEU A 87 4.98 -12.62 14.96
N ARG A 88 4.71 -13.63 15.79
CA ARG A 88 5.07 -15.03 15.52
C ARG A 88 3.90 -15.92 15.92
N ASP A 89 3.46 -16.79 15.01
CA ASP A 89 2.26 -17.61 15.20
C ASP A 89 1.03 -16.82 15.66
N GLY A 90 0.84 -15.60 15.15
CA GLY A 90 -0.27 -14.71 15.52
C GLY A 90 -0.13 -14.04 16.89
N VAL A 91 0.96 -14.27 17.60
CA VAL A 91 1.26 -13.62 18.88
C VAL A 91 2.25 -12.49 18.68
N MET A 92 1.94 -11.31 19.21
CA MET A 92 2.84 -10.17 19.20
C MET A 92 3.96 -10.40 20.21
N ILE A 93 5.17 -10.69 19.68
CA ILE A 93 6.36 -10.98 20.51
C ILE A 93 7.20 -9.73 20.79
N HIS A 94 7.05 -8.69 19.96
CA HIS A 94 7.76 -7.42 20.14
C HIS A 94 6.94 -6.29 19.57
N GLU A 95 6.94 -5.16 20.28
CA GLU A 95 6.46 -3.88 19.75
C GLU A 95 7.31 -2.73 20.28
N TRP A 96 7.61 -1.80 19.39
CA TRP A 96 8.37 -0.61 19.72
C TRP A 96 7.77 0.61 19.00
N TYR A 97 7.78 1.73 19.67
CA TYR A 97 7.29 3.01 19.16
C TYR A 97 8.28 4.11 19.50
N ARG A 98 8.53 5.00 18.55
CA ARG A 98 9.32 6.20 18.77
C ARG A 98 8.60 7.14 19.73
N ASP A 99 9.36 7.98 20.43
CA ASP A 99 8.79 9.01 21.30
C ASP A 99 7.75 9.86 20.55
N GLY A 100 6.59 10.04 21.18
CA GLY A 100 5.43 10.74 20.60
C GLY A 100 4.54 9.88 19.70
N VAL A 101 4.91 8.63 19.42
CA VAL A 101 4.11 7.64 18.70
C VAL A 101 3.65 6.57 19.68
N GLY A 102 2.46 6.03 19.50
CA GLY A 102 1.92 4.98 20.35
C GLY A 102 1.10 3.94 19.60
N PRO A 103 0.62 2.92 20.32
CA PRO A 103 -0.10 1.80 19.70
C PRO A 103 -1.35 2.20 18.89
N ALA A 104 -2.01 3.32 19.27
CA ALA A 104 -3.19 3.86 18.61
C ALA A 104 -2.86 4.94 17.56
N THR A 105 -1.59 5.26 17.34
CA THR A 105 -1.19 6.26 16.34
C THR A 105 -1.38 5.70 14.94
N LYS A 106 -2.25 6.34 14.17
CA LYS A 106 -2.41 6.03 12.75
C LYS A 106 -1.27 6.65 11.95
N GLN A 107 -0.72 5.91 11.01
CA GLN A 107 0.35 6.35 10.14
C GLN A 107 0.02 6.01 8.70
N SER A 108 0.48 6.82 7.76
CA SER A 108 0.21 6.60 6.34
C SER A 108 0.94 5.37 5.82
N SER A 109 0.18 4.49 5.17
CA SER A 109 0.67 3.24 4.60
C SER A 109 1.54 3.42 3.36
N TRP A 110 1.36 4.56 2.67
CA TRP A 110 1.87 4.73 1.32
C TRP A 110 1.48 3.52 0.45
N SER A 111 2.39 3.01 -0.36
CA SER A 111 2.08 1.95 -1.31
C SER A 111 1.72 0.59 -0.69
N VAL A 112 1.85 0.41 0.63
CA VAL A 112 1.28 -0.76 1.33
C VAL A 112 -0.24 -0.89 1.05
N ALA A 113 -0.93 0.21 0.81
CA ALA A 113 -2.35 0.19 0.42
C ALA A 113 -2.62 -0.63 -0.84
N LYS A 114 -1.68 -0.70 -1.79
CA LYS A 114 -1.81 -1.49 -3.02
C LYS A 114 -2.04 -2.98 -2.73
N SER A 115 -1.28 -3.51 -1.77
CA SER A 115 -1.42 -4.91 -1.34
C SER A 115 -2.76 -5.17 -0.65
N VAL A 116 -3.30 -4.17 0.05
CA VAL A 116 -4.65 -4.25 0.63
C VAL A 116 -5.73 -4.26 -0.47
N VAL A 117 -5.58 -3.40 -1.50
CA VAL A 117 -6.47 -3.39 -2.68
C VAL A 117 -6.45 -4.76 -3.38
N SER A 118 -5.26 -5.37 -3.52
CA SER A 118 -5.11 -6.71 -4.08
C SER A 118 -5.96 -7.75 -3.33
N LEU A 119 -5.93 -7.76 -2.00
CA LEU A 119 -6.72 -8.71 -1.22
C LEU A 119 -8.24 -8.51 -1.44
N LEU A 120 -8.69 -7.28 -1.62
CA LEU A 120 -10.08 -6.97 -1.95
C LEU A 120 -10.44 -7.45 -3.37
N ILE A 121 -9.54 -7.27 -4.34
CA ILE A 121 -9.72 -7.76 -5.71
C ILE A 121 -9.83 -9.29 -5.72
N GLY A 122 -8.98 -10.00 -4.97
CA GLY A 122 -9.05 -11.45 -4.87
C GLY A 122 -10.41 -11.96 -4.40
N ARG A 123 -11.06 -11.23 -3.51
CA ARG A 123 -12.43 -11.53 -3.08
C ARG A 123 -13.46 -11.28 -4.19
N ALA A 124 -13.31 -10.20 -4.94
CA ALA A 124 -14.21 -9.87 -6.05
C ALA A 124 -14.06 -10.88 -7.20
N VAL A 125 -12.84 -11.35 -7.46
CA VAL A 125 -12.56 -12.40 -8.47
C VAL A 125 -13.20 -13.72 -8.05
N ASP A 126 -13.04 -14.14 -6.80
CA ASP A 126 -13.66 -15.37 -6.28
C ASP A 126 -15.20 -15.31 -6.30
N ALA A 127 -15.75 -14.12 -6.07
CA ALA A 127 -17.19 -13.86 -6.18
C ALA A 127 -17.70 -13.76 -7.64
N GLY A 128 -16.83 -13.88 -8.63
CA GLY A 128 -17.17 -13.75 -10.06
C GLY A 128 -17.61 -12.35 -10.47
N GLN A 129 -17.25 -11.32 -9.71
CA GLN A 129 -17.60 -9.93 -10.01
C GLN A 129 -16.64 -9.28 -11.02
N MET A 130 -15.43 -9.81 -11.13
CA MET A 130 -14.42 -9.42 -12.11
C MET A 130 -13.45 -10.58 -12.35
N SER A 131 -12.64 -10.48 -13.41
CA SER A 131 -11.61 -11.44 -13.78
C SER A 131 -10.29 -10.72 -14.08
N GLU A 132 -9.16 -11.40 -13.89
CA GLU A 132 -7.85 -10.88 -14.33
C GLU A 132 -7.78 -10.71 -15.85
N ASP A 133 -8.56 -11.49 -16.62
CA ASP A 133 -8.66 -11.40 -18.08
C ASP A 133 -9.58 -10.28 -18.58
N ASP A 134 -10.36 -9.65 -17.69
CA ASP A 134 -11.21 -8.52 -18.09
C ASP A 134 -10.34 -7.35 -18.55
N ARG A 135 -10.74 -6.71 -19.66
CA ARG A 135 -10.10 -5.47 -20.08
C ARG A 135 -10.58 -4.34 -19.18
N LEU A 136 -9.66 -3.44 -18.84
CA LEU A 136 -9.98 -2.26 -18.03
C LEU A 136 -11.19 -1.49 -18.60
N VAL A 137 -11.23 -1.29 -19.92
CA VAL A 137 -12.29 -0.55 -20.61
C VAL A 137 -13.65 -1.27 -20.67
N ASP A 138 -13.69 -2.57 -20.40
CA ASP A 138 -14.97 -3.28 -20.25
C ASP A 138 -15.62 -2.96 -18.90
N LEU A 139 -14.82 -2.66 -17.89
CA LEU A 139 -15.27 -2.28 -16.54
C LEU A 139 -15.41 -0.76 -16.40
N LEU A 140 -14.58 0.03 -17.08
CA LEU A 140 -14.56 1.49 -17.10
C LEU A 140 -14.66 2.00 -18.55
N PRO A 141 -15.81 1.87 -19.21
CA PRO A 141 -15.97 2.17 -20.65
C PRO A 141 -15.71 3.62 -21.01
N GLU A 142 -15.82 4.54 -20.06
CA GLU A 142 -15.47 5.96 -20.25
C GLU A 142 -13.99 6.19 -20.56
N LEU A 143 -13.11 5.23 -20.22
CA LEU A 143 -11.67 5.31 -20.49
C LEU A 143 -11.28 4.78 -21.87
N ALA A 144 -12.22 4.23 -22.67
CA ALA A 144 -11.92 3.67 -23.98
C ALA A 144 -11.38 4.74 -24.94
N THR A 145 -10.34 4.37 -25.69
CA THR A 145 -9.61 5.26 -26.60
C THR A 145 -9.66 4.84 -28.05
N GLY A 146 -9.97 3.57 -28.33
CA GLY A 146 -9.81 2.95 -29.65
C GLY A 146 -8.36 2.63 -30.01
N THR A 147 -7.44 2.64 -29.04
CA THR A 147 -6.00 2.38 -29.23
C THR A 147 -5.58 1.11 -28.49
N ASP A 148 -4.27 0.84 -28.43
CA ASP A 148 -3.71 -0.28 -27.66
C ASP A 148 -3.97 -0.18 -26.16
N TYR A 149 -4.27 1.02 -25.64
CA TYR A 149 -4.72 1.20 -24.24
C TYR A 149 -5.94 0.33 -23.92
N ASP A 150 -6.84 0.13 -24.87
CA ASP A 150 -8.06 -0.67 -24.68
C ASP A 150 -7.78 -2.19 -24.52
N LYS A 151 -6.51 -2.61 -24.68
CA LYS A 151 -6.07 -3.99 -24.46
C LYS A 151 -5.59 -4.25 -23.03
N VAL A 152 -5.38 -3.21 -22.23
CA VAL A 152 -4.95 -3.34 -20.82
C VAL A 152 -5.94 -4.19 -20.05
N THR A 153 -5.47 -5.24 -19.41
CA THR A 153 -6.27 -6.15 -18.59
C THR A 153 -6.12 -5.83 -17.09
N ILE A 154 -7.02 -6.35 -16.28
CA ILE A 154 -6.91 -6.29 -14.82
C ILE A 154 -5.63 -7.01 -14.37
N GLY A 155 -5.26 -8.14 -14.99
CA GLY A 155 -4.01 -8.84 -14.74
C GLY A 155 -2.77 -7.99 -15.03
N ASP A 156 -2.77 -7.22 -16.13
CA ASP A 156 -1.67 -6.29 -16.44
C ASP A 156 -1.49 -5.22 -15.35
N LEU A 157 -2.61 -4.68 -14.85
CA LEU A 157 -2.59 -3.70 -13.76
C LEU A 157 -2.10 -4.32 -12.44
N LEU A 158 -2.54 -5.54 -12.13
CA LEU A 158 -2.14 -6.28 -10.92
C LEU A 158 -0.63 -6.54 -10.90
N ASP A 159 -0.04 -6.88 -12.04
CA ASP A 159 1.37 -7.23 -12.17
C ASP A 159 2.27 -6.06 -12.61
N MET A 160 1.75 -4.81 -12.56
CA MET A 160 2.51 -3.62 -12.97
C MET A 160 3.06 -3.73 -14.39
N SER A 161 2.28 -4.29 -15.31
CA SER A 161 2.67 -4.51 -16.71
C SER A 161 1.78 -3.81 -17.73
N SER A 162 0.98 -2.85 -17.28
CA SER A 162 0.03 -2.11 -18.11
C SER A 162 0.69 -1.27 -19.21
N GLY A 163 1.87 -0.71 -18.93
CA GLY A 163 2.56 0.24 -19.82
C GLY A 163 1.97 1.65 -19.83
N ILE A 164 1.01 1.98 -18.98
CA ILE A 164 0.37 3.32 -18.93
C ILE A 164 1.41 4.40 -18.63
N ASP A 165 1.39 5.49 -19.41
CA ASP A 165 2.39 6.56 -19.35
C ASP A 165 2.16 7.53 -18.18
N VAL A 166 2.36 7.01 -16.96
CA VAL A 166 2.42 7.80 -15.73
C VAL A 166 3.68 7.41 -14.98
N SER A 167 4.66 8.30 -14.97
CA SER A 167 5.96 8.02 -14.33
C SER A 167 5.86 7.97 -12.80
N GLU A 168 6.72 7.14 -12.16
CA GLU A 168 6.90 7.13 -10.70
C GLU A 168 7.79 8.30 -10.22
N ASN A 169 7.31 9.52 -10.45
CA ASN A 169 7.98 10.73 -10.00
C ASN A 169 7.53 11.08 -8.58
N TYR A 170 8.46 11.04 -7.62
CA TYR A 170 8.23 11.42 -6.21
C TYR A 170 8.84 12.78 -5.85
N ASN A 171 9.24 13.59 -6.83
CA ASN A 171 9.87 14.88 -6.57
C ASN A 171 8.86 15.90 -6.01
N LYS A 172 8.87 16.07 -4.71
CA LYS A 172 7.99 17.03 -4.02
C LYS A 172 8.23 18.51 -4.38
N TRP A 173 9.38 18.84 -4.98
CA TRP A 173 9.72 20.21 -5.41
C TRP A 173 9.26 20.50 -6.84
N ALA A 174 8.94 19.45 -7.61
CA ALA A 174 8.41 19.56 -8.97
C ALA A 174 7.27 18.53 -9.17
N PRO A 175 6.16 18.63 -8.40
CA PRO A 175 5.11 17.62 -8.36
C PRO A 175 4.08 17.84 -9.49
N PHE A 176 4.54 18.11 -10.70
CA PHE A 176 3.66 18.47 -11.82
C PHE A 176 3.41 17.32 -12.79
N THR A 177 4.07 16.18 -12.60
CA THR A 177 3.96 14.99 -13.47
C THR A 177 3.92 13.71 -12.65
N GLY A 178 3.44 12.63 -13.28
CA GLY A 178 3.48 11.28 -12.73
C GLY A 178 2.77 11.12 -11.38
N THR A 179 3.25 10.20 -10.58
CA THR A 179 2.65 9.85 -9.28
C THR A 179 2.61 11.03 -8.30
N ALA A 180 3.62 11.93 -8.30
CA ALA A 180 3.56 13.12 -7.45
C ALA A 180 2.36 14.04 -7.81
N ARG A 181 2.07 14.20 -9.10
CA ARG A 181 0.89 14.95 -9.56
C ARG A 181 -0.40 14.23 -9.20
N MET A 182 -0.45 12.90 -9.39
CA MET A 182 -1.60 12.06 -9.00
C MET A 182 -1.85 12.10 -7.48
N TYR A 183 -0.80 12.10 -6.67
CA TYR A 183 -0.91 12.24 -5.21
C TYR A 183 -1.57 13.56 -4.79
N LEU A 184 -1.28 14.64 -5.51
CA LEU A 184 -1.80 15.97 -5.21
C LEU A 184 -3.13 16.26 -5.90
N THR A 185 -3.60 15.46 -6.88
CA THR A 185 -4.85 15.79 -7.57
C THR A 185 -6.04 15.78 -6.61
N THR A 186 -6.95 16.74 -6.83
CA THR A 186 -8.27 16.78 -6.21
C THR A 186 -9.35 16.24 -7.15
N ASP A 187 -8.96 15.65 -8.28
CA ASP A 187 -9.83 15.01 -9.25
C ASP A 187 -9.12 13.84 -9.93
N LEU A 188 -9.34 12.64 -9.39
CA LEU A 188 -8.72 11.41 -9.92
C LEU A 188 -9.34 10.98 -11.25
N ASP A 189 -10.63 11.27 -11.48
CA ASP A 189 -11.28 10.98 -12.77
C ASP A 189 -10.63 11.79 -13.89
N GLU A 190 -10.47 13.11 -13.69
CA GLU A 190 -9.79 13.99 -14.64
C GLU A 190 -8.34 13.52 -14.87
N PHE A 191 -7.65 13.12 -13.80
CA PHE A 191 -6.27 12.67 -13.90
C PHE A 191 -6.15 11.43 -14.78
N VAL A 192 -6.92 10.37 -14.53
CA VAL A 192 -6.83 9.12 -15.31
C VAL A 192 -7.33 9.30 -16.74
N ASP A 193 -8.37 10.14 -16.96
CA ASP A 193 -8.86 10.48 -18.30
C ASP A 193 -7.78 11.17 -19.14
N GLY A 194 -6.94 11.99 -18.52
CA GLY A 194 -5.82 12.66 -19.17
C GLY A 194 -4.60 11.77 -19.46
N HIS A 195 -4.55 10.52 -18.97
CA HIS A 195 -3.36 9.66 -19.01
C HIS A 195 -3.68 8.27 -19.62
N ARG A 196 -4.20 8.26 -20.87
CA ARG A 196 -4.61 7.04 -21.58
C ARG A 196 -3.67 6.67 -22.74
N THR A 197 -2.37 6.91 -22.57
CA THR A 197 -1.31 6.52 -23.51
C THR A 197 -0.40 5.47 -22.91
N LEU A 198 0.29 4.72 -23.75
CA LEU A 198 1.20 3.66 -23.34
C LEU A 198 2.63 3.96 -23.77
N VAL A 199 3.61 3.58 -22.94
CA VAL A 199 5.05 3.63 -23.25
C VAL A 199 5.59 2.28 -23.74
N PHE A 200 4.85 1.19 -23.51
CA PHE A 200 5.11 -0.16 -24.03
C PHE A 200 3.80 -0.95 -24.10
N PRO A 201 3.75 -2.04 -24.90
CA PRO A 201 2.55 -2.86 -24.99
C PRO A 201 2.17 -3.52 -23.67
N PRO A 202 0.88 -3.60 -23.30
CA PRO A 202 0.43 -4.29 -22.10
C PRO A 202 0.94 -5.72 -22.01
N GLY A 203 1.30 -6.18 -20.84
CA GLY A 203 1.82 -7.52 -20.57
C GLY A 203 3.22 -7.82 -21.12
N SER A 204 3.95 -6.82 -21.66
CA SER A 204 5.26 -7.08 -22.27
C SER A 204 6.45 -7.00 -21.33
N LYS A 205 6.34 -6.25 -20.25
CA LYS A 205 7.34 -6.12 -19.17
C LYS A 205 6.72 -5.55 -17.90
N GLY A 206 7.37 -5.78 -16.75
CA GLY A 206 7.04 -5.12 -15.49
C GLY A 206 7.67 -3.73 -15.40
N ASP A 207 6.91 -2.76 -14.90
CA ASP A 207 7.38 -1.39 -14.63
C ASP A 207 6.43 -0.76 -13.61
N TYR A 208 6.93 -0.50 -12.39
CA TYR A 208 6.09 -0.05 -11.29
C TYR A 208 5.39 1.26 -11.58
N ARG A 209 4.04 1.23 -11.47
CA ARG A 209 3.17 2.38 -11.80
C ARG A 209 2.01 2.47 -10.83
N SER A 210 2.04 3.50 -10.01
CA SER A 210 0.98 3.73 -9.02
C SER A 210 -0.40 3.94 -9.65
N VAL A 211 -0.47 4.42 -10.89
CA VAL A 211 -1.74 4.58 -11.62
C VAL A 211 -2.45 3.26 -11.85
N ASP A 212 -1.71 2.15 -12.00
CA ASP A 212 -2.29 0.82 -12.17
C ASP A 212 -3.20 0.46 -11.00
N THR A 213 -2.73 0.72 -9.78
CA THR A 213 -3.56 0.46 -8.58
C THR A 213 -4.71 1.44 -8.45
N GLN A 214 -4.55 2.69 -8.87
CA GLN A 214 -5.68 3.61 -8.87
C GLN A 214 -6.80 3.12 -9.78
N LEU A 215 -6.46 2.66 -10.99
CA LEU A 215 -7.41 2.08 -11.94
C LEU A 215 -8.05 0.78 -11.42
N LEU A 216 -7.25 -0.08 -10.77
CA LEU A 216 -7.78 -1.27 -10.07
C LEU A 216 -8.81 -0.91 -9.01
N GLY A 217 -8.53 0.12 -8.20
CA GLY A 217 -9.47 0.60 -7.19
C GLY A 217 -10.77 1.13 -7.80
N MET A 218 -10.66 1.90 -8.90
CA MET A 218 -11.83 2.43 -9.62
C MET A 218 -12.66 1.28 -10.24
N ALA A 219 -12.02 0.31 -10.87
CA ALA A 219 -12.70 -0.86 -11.44
C ALA A 219 -13.39 -1.69 -10.35
N LEU A 220 -12.71 -1.93 -9.22
CA LEU A 220 -13.28 -2.67 -8.08
C LEU A 220 -14.51 -1.94 -7.51
N ALA A 221 -14.43 -0.65 -7.29
CA ALA A 221 -15.57 0.17 -6.81
C ALA A 221 -16.75 0.12 -7.81
N ARG A 222 -16.46 0.14 -9.12
CA ARG A 222 -17.46 0.06 -10.19
C ARG A 222 -18.21 -1.27 -10.18
N VAL A 223 -17.49 -2.39 -10.18
CA VAL A 223 -18.13 -3.74 -10.28
C VAL A 223 -18.85 -4.14 -9.01
N THR A 224 -18.42 -3.63 -7.86
CA THR A 224 -19.06 -3.91 -6.55
C THR A 224 -20.17 -2.90 -6.20
N GLY A 225 -20.17 -1.73 -6.83
CA GLY A 225 -21.06 -0.61 -6.47
C GLY A 225 -20.78 -0.05 -5.07
N THR A 226 -19.57 -0.28 -4.52
CA THR A 226 -19.21 -0.01 -3.12
C THR A 226 -17.84 0.68 -3.07
N SER A 227 -17.67 1.67 -2.19
CA SER A 227 -16.39 2.37 -2.02
C SER A 227 -15.30 1.43 -1.46
N LEU A 228 -14.02 1.72 -1.74
CA LEU A 228 -12.91 0.91 -1.22
C LEU A 228 -12.89 0.89 0.32
N SER A 229 -13.22 2.00 0.96
CA SER A 229 -13.30 2.07 2.42
C SER A 229 -14.38 1.17 3.01
N GLU A 230 -15.54 1.11 2.37
CA GLU A 230 -16.64 0.21 2.79
C GLU A 230 -16.31 -1.26 2.50
N LEU A 231 -15.68 -1.55 1.36
CA LEU A 231 -15.18 -2.90 1.04
C LEU A 231 -14.14 -3.34 2.09
N LEU A 232 -13.16 -2.49 2.38
CA LEU A 232 -12.15 -2.78 3.40
C LEU A 232 -12.80 -3.04 4.76
N ALA A 233 -13.72 -2.18 5.18
CA ALA A 233 -14.41 -2.30 6.47
C ALA A 233 -15.14 -3.65 6.60
N ARG A 234 -15.95 -3.99 5.59
CA ARG A 234 -16.80 -5.17 5.59
C ARG A 234 -16.00 -6.47 5.38
N ASP A 235 -15.10 -6.44 4.42
CA ASP A 235 -14.51 -7.66 3.83
C ASP A 235 -13.18 -8.07 4.43
N LEU A 236 -12.44 -7.13 5.05
CA LEU A 236 -11.15 -7.41 5.69
C LEU A 236 -11.10 -6.88 7.14
N TRP A 237 -11.40 -5.59 7.38
CA TRP A 237 -11.16 -4.94 8.66
C TRP A 237 -12.02 -5.52 9.79
N ALA A 238 -13.30 -5.72 9.54
CA ALA A 238 -14.20 -6.38 10.50
C ALA A 238 -13.83 -7.86 10.70
N PRO A 239 -13.63 -8.69 9.64
CA PRO A 239 -13.23 -10.08 9.79
C PRO A 239 -11.92 -10.31 10.54
N ILE A 240 -10.88 -9.47 10.33
CA ILE A 240 -9.61 -9.61 11.07
C ILE A 240 -9.71 -9.13 12.52
N GLY A 241 -10.83 -8.54 12.92
CA GLY A 241 -11.04 -7.99 14.26
C GLY A 241 -10.18 -6.76 14.51
N ALA A 242 -10.09 -5.84 13.55
CA ALA A 242 -9.34 -4.59 13.70
C ALA A 242 -9.80 -3.82 14.94
N VAL A 243 -8.85 -3.28 15.71
CA VAL A 243 -9.15 -2.65 17.00
C VAL A 243 -9.45 -1.16 16.80
N ASP A 244 -8.75 -0.53 15.87
CA ASP A 244 -8.89 0.89 15.62
C ASP A 244 -9.52 1.14 14.24
N ASP A 245 -10.22 2.28 14.12
CA ASP A 245 -10.63 2.76 12.82
C ASP A 245 -9.39 3.02 11.94
N ALA A 246 -9.50 2.80 10.64
CA ALA A 246 -8.56 3.35 9.68
C ALA A 246 -9.18 4.54 8.92
N LEU A 247 -8.33 5.32 8.25
CA LEU A 247 -8.73 6.43 7.41
C LEU A 247 -8.16 6.22 6.00
N TRP A 248 -8.99 6.18 4.97
CA TRP A 248 -8.50 6.16 3.59
C TRP A 248 -8.61 7.55 2.97
N ASN A 249 -7.50 8.13 2.54
CA ASN A 249 -7.50 9.46 1.97
C ASN A 249 -8.23 9.49 0.62
N LEU A 250 -8.95 10.57 0.41
CA LEU A 250 -9.70 10.87 -0.80
C LEU A 250 -8.96 11.93 -1.63
N ASP A 251 -9.31 12.05 -2.90
CA ASP A 251 -8.87 13.12 -3.76
C ASP A 251 -9.49 14.47 -3.30
N ARG A 252 -10.77 14.46 -2.91
CA ARG A 252 -11.53 15.59 -2.35
C ARG A 252 -12.59 15.10 -1.37
N GLU A 253 -13.21 16.01 -0.66
CA GLU A 253 -14.36 15.69 0.20
C GLU A 253 -15.46 15.01 -0.60
N GLY A 254 -15.91 13.83 -0.13
CA GLY A 254 -16.90 13.02 -0.82
C GLY A 254 -16.44 12.37 -2.14
N GLY A 255 -15.15 12.49 -2.47
CA GLY A 255 -14.56 11.94 -3.68
C GLY A 255 -14.15 10.47 -3.57
N GLN A 256 -13.18 10.07 -4.39
CA GLN A 256 -12.68 8.70 -4.49
C GLN A 256 -11.46 8.48 -3.60
N GLU A 257 -11.30 7.24 -3.13
CA GLU A 257 -10.09 6.84 -2.41
C GLU A 257 -8.87 6.87 -3.35
N LYS A 258 -7.76 7.36 -2.80
CA LYS A 258 -6.44 7.20 -3.40
C LYS A 258 -5.99 5.75 -3.19
N ALA A 259 -6.41 4.87 -4.11
CA ALA A 259 -6.22 3.42 -4.00
C ALA A 259 -4.74 3.02 -3.95
N PHE A 260 -3.90 3.77 -4.66
CA PHE A 260 -2.46 3.50 -4.78
C PHE A 260 -1.66 3.84 -3.52
N CYS A 261 -2.26 4.54 -2.54
CA CYS A 261 -1.61 4.94 -1.30
C CYS A 261 -2.62 5.20 -0.17
N CYS A 262 -2.13 5.74 0.91
CA CYS A 262 -2.85 6.68 1.75
C CYS A 262 -3.96 6.05 2.60
N LEU A 263 -3.84 4.76 2.93
CA LEU A 263 -4.55 4.11 4.03
C LEU A 263 -3.78 4.43 5.32
N ASN A 264 -4.42 5.09 6.27
CA ASN A 264 -3.81 5.47 7.55
C ASN A 264 -4.37 4.56 8.64
N ALA A 265 -3.51 3.75 9.25
CA ALA A 265 -3.92 2.80 10.28
C ALA A 265 -2.82 2.60 11.34
N THR A 266 -3.15 1.87 12.39
CA THR A 266 -2.17 1.51 13.42
C THR A 266 -1.26 0.38 12.94
N ALA A 267 -0.02 0.32 13.44
CA ALA A 267 0.90 -0.76 13.12
C ALA A 267 0.34 -2.13 13.54
N ARG A 268 -0.43 -2.18 14.63
CA ARG A 268 -1.07 -3.42 15.13
C ARG A 268 -2.13 -3.93 14.16
N ASP A 269 -2.95 -3.07 13.59
CA ASP A 269 -3.98 -3.50 12.64
C ASP A 269 -3.39 -3.83 11.26
N PHE A 270 -2.31 -3.15 10.83
CA PHE A 270 -1.52 -3.60 9.68
C PHE A 270 -0.89 -4.98 9.91
N ALA A 271 -0.44 -5.28 11.14
CA ALA A 271 0.09 -6.61 11.46
C ALA A 271 -0.96 -7.72 11.32
N LYS A 272 -2.25 -7.42 11.57
CA LYS A 272 -3.34 -8.37 11.33
C LYS A 272 -3.58 -8.64 9.85
N ILE A 273 -3.34 -7.65 8.96
CA ILE A 273 -3.35 -7.89 7.50
C ILE A 273 -2.21 -8.86 7.13
N GLY A 274 -1.01 -8.65 7.66
CA GLY A 274 0.11 -9.58 7.46
C GLY A 274 -0.21 -10.97 8.00
N GLN A 275 -0.80 -11.06 9.19
CA GLN A 275 -1.20 -12.33 9.79
C GLN A 275 -2.25 -13.07 8.95
N LEU A 276 -3.24 -12.34 8.39
CA LEU A 276 -4.22 -12.92 7.48
C LEU A 276 -3.54 -13.60 6.28
N VAL A 277 -2.51 -12.97 5.72
CA VAL A 277 -1.73 -13.56 4.61
C VAL A 277 -0.92 -14.77 5.10
N ALA A 278 -0.23 -14.66 6.24
CA ALA A 278 0.53 -15.76 6.84
C ALA A 278 -0.33 -16.99 7.16
N ASP A 279 -1.60 -16.77 7.49
CA ASP A 279 -2.59 -17.82 7.79
C ASP A 279 -3.34 -18.32 6.54
N GLY A 280 -2.80 -18.08 5.33
CA GLY A 280 -3.42 -18.55 4.08
C GLY A 280 -4.78 -17.90 3.80
N GLY A 281 -4.97 -16.65 4.20
CA GLY A 281 -6.22 -15.90 4.01
C GLY A 281 -7.31 -16.24 5.02
N ARG A 282 -6.98 -16.85 6.17
CA ARG A 282 -7.95 -17.32 7.17
C ARG A 282 -7.91 -16.51 8.45
N VAL A 283 -9.06 -16.44 9.11
CA VAL A 283 -9.19 -15.99 10.50
C VAL A 283 -9.93 -17.10 11.27
N GLY A 284 -9.21 -17.83 12.08
CA GLY A 284 -9.72 -19.07 12.68
C GLY A 284 -10.16 -20.07 11.60
N GLU A 285 -11.40 -20.50 11.65
CA GLU A 285 -11.95 -21.44 10.65
C GLU A 285 -12.54 -20.75 9.40
N HIS A 286 -12.62 -19.41 9.40
CA HIS A 286 -13.24 -18.65 8.32
C HIS A 286 -12.22 -18.27 7.24
N GLN A 287 -12.49 -18.63 5.98
CA GLN A 287 -11.73 -18.16 4.83
C GLN A 287 -12.17 -16.72 4.49
N ILE A 288 -11.26 -15.77 4.60
CA ILE A 288 -11.51 -14.35 4.32
C ILE A 288 -11.00 -13.98 2.93
N VAL A 289 -9.78 -14.35 2.60
CA VAL A 289 -9.21 -14.20 1.25
C VAL A 289 -9.08 -15.58 0.64
N PRO A 290 -9.55 -15.80 -0.60
CA PRO A 290 -9.55 -17.13 -1.23
C PRO A 290 -8.15 -17.77 -1.27
N PRO A 291 -8.01 -19.09 -1.04
CA PRO A 291 -6.70 -19.76 -1.09
C PRO A 291 -5.99 -19.59 -2.44
N ALA A 292 -6.75 -19.61 -3.54
CA ALA A 292 -6.20 -19.38 -4.87
C ALA A 292 -5.60 -17.97 -5.02
N TRP A 293 -6.16 -16.96 -4.33
CA TRP A 293 -5.59 -15.62 -4.34
C TRP A 293 -4.34 -15.51 -3.47
N ILE A 294 -4.30 -16.22 -2.34
CA ILE A 294 -3.06 -16.31 -1.54
C ILE A 294 -1.94 -16.98 -2.35
N GLU A 295 -2.24 -18.05 -3.09
CA GLU A 295 -1.29 -18.68 -4.02
C GLU A 295 -0.86 -17.69 -5.12
N ARG A 296 -1.81 -16.93 -5.69
CA ARG A 296 -1.55 -15.90 -6.72
C ARG A 296 -0.58 -14.83 -6.25
N ILE A 297 -0.80 -14.25 -5.07
CA ILE A 297 0.09 -13.23 -4.51
C ILE A 297 1.42 -13.81 -4.02
N SER A 298 1.50 -15.10 -3.77
CA SER A 298 2.71 -15.80 -3.29
C SER A 298 3.57 -16.36 -4.42
N THR A 299 3.09 -16.31 -5.66
CA THR A 299 3.81 -16.82 -6.84
C THR A 299 4.22 -15.66 -7.72
N PRO A 300 5.52 -15.36 -7.87
CA PRO A 300 5.99 -14.26 -8.70
C PRO A 300 5.44 -14.32 -10.12
N SER A 301 5.02 -13.18 -10.66
CA SER A 301 4.61 -13.07 -12.06
C SER A 301 5.83 -13.24 -13.00
N PRO A 302 5.62 -13.50 -14.30
CA PRO A 302 6.72 -13.68 -15.25
C PRO A 302 7.63 -12.46 -15.39
N HIS A 303 7.13 -11.27 -15.07
CA HIS A 303 7.86 -10.02 -15.22
C HIS A 303 8.36 -9.53 -13.86
N ARG A 304 9.65 -9.19 -13.81
CA ARG A 304 10.22 -8.49 -12.66
C ARG A 304 9.84 -7.02 -12.71
N VAL A 305 9.66 -6.41 -11.54
CA VAL A 305 9.36 -4.99 -11.36
C VAL A 305 10.50 -4.38 -10.55
N SER A 306 11.15 -3.36 -11.05
CA SER A 306 12.34 -2.74 -10.41
C SER A 306 13.41 -3.78 -10.00
N ASP A 307 13.64 -4.78 -10.86
CA ASP A 307 14.57 -5.90 -10.64
C ASP A 307 14.22 -6.86 -9.49
N GLU A 308 13.03 -6.74 -8.89
CA GLU A 308 12.50 -7.64 -7.85
C GLU A 308 11.36 -8.52 -8.40
N GLY A 309 11.08 -9.63 -7.74
CA GLY A 309 9.87 -10.41 -8.00
C GLY A 309 8.63 -9.61 -7.58
N TYR A 310 7.55 -9.75 -8.34
CA TYR A 310 6.29 -9.06 -8.06
C TYR A 310 5.10 -9.89 -8.51
N SER A 311 4.00 -9.82 -7.79
CA SER A 311 2.78 -10.53 -8.17
C SER A 311 1.56 -9.89 -7.52
N ALA A 312 0.57 -9.53 -8.32
CA ALA A 312 -0.71 -9.02 -7.84
C ALA A 312 -0.58 -8.02 -6.67
N GLN A 313 0.27 -7.00 -6.84
CA GLN A 313 0.52 -5.90 -5.88
C GLN A 313 1.30 -6.33 -4.62
N TRP A 314 2.03 -7.46 -4.65
CA TRP A 314 2.92 -7.91 -3.59
C TRP A 314 4.34 -8.11 -4.12
N TRP A 315 5.33 -7.70 -3.31
CA TRP A 315 6.74 -7.86 -3.62
C TRP A 315 7.26 -9.21 -3.15
N HIS A 316 8.17 -9.77 -3.93
CA HIS A 316 8.94 -10.98 -3.60
C HIS A 316 10.42 -10.60 -3.51
N PRO A 317 10.90 -10.22 -2.31
CA PRO A 317 12.25 -9.71 -2.13
C PRO A 317 13.31 -10.73 -2.54
N ASP A 318 14.31 -10.30 -3.31
CA ASP A 318 15.45 -11.13 -3.66
C ASP A 318 16.26 -11.55 -2.40
N GLY A 319 16.97 -12.65 -2.49
CA GLY A 319 17.68 -13.25 -1.36
C GLY A 319 16.76 -14.17 -0.52
N GLY A 320 17.29 -14.84 0.48
CA GLY A 320 16.54 -15.82 1.25
C GLY A 320 16.18 -17.08 0.43
N ASP A 321 15.13 -17.77 0.82
CA ASP A 321 14.62 -18.97 0.16
C ASP A 321 13.45 -18.70 -0.80
N GLY A 322 13.09 -17.42 -0.97
CA GLY A 322 12.03 -16.98 -1.85
C GLY A 322 10.60 -17.22 -1.33
N ALA A 323 10.45 -17.56 -0.06
CA ALA A 323 9.15 -17.82 0.55
C ALA A 323 8.52 -16.57 1.16
N ASP A 324 9.30 -15.54 1.45
CA ASP A 324 8.82 -14.28 2.02
C ASP A 324 8.23 -13.36 0.95
N LEU A 325 7.20 -12.64 1.35
CA LEU A 325 6.56 -11.61 0.53
C LEU A 325 6.33 -10.35 1.36
N SER A 326 6.20 -9.21 0.69
CA SER A 326 6.06 -7.93 1.37
C SER A 326 5.13 -6.97 0.65
N ALA A 327 4.27 -6.31 1.41
CA ALA A 327 3.73 -5.01 1.02
C ALA A 327 4.76 -3.95 1.37
N VAL A 328 5.11 -3.10 0.40
CA VAL A 328 6.13 -2.05 0.56
C VAL A 328 5.56 -0.69 0.21
N GLY A 329 5.88 0.30 1.02
CA GLY A 329 5.53 1.69 0.77
C GLY A 329 6.75 2.61 0.90
N VAL A 330 6.81 3.62 0.05
CA VAL A 330 7.87 4.62 0.10
C VAL A 330 8.02 5.22 1.50
N TYR A 331 9.21 5.65 1.83
CA TYR A 331 9.64 6.14 3.15
C TYR A 331 9.77 5.05 4.23
N GLY A 332 9.82 3.77 3.85
CA GLY A 332 10.11 2.66 4.74
C GLY A 332 8.89 2.08 5.45
N GLN A 333 7.81 1.90 4.72
CA GLN A 333 6.61 1.22 5.19
C GLN A 333 6.64 -0.23 4.74
N TYR A 334 6.46 -1.18 5.66
CA TYR A 334 6.48 -2.60 5.35
C TYR A 334 5.41 -3.36 6.14
N ILE A 335 4.74 -4.28 5.45
CA ILE A 335 4.13 -5.47 6.04
C ILE A 335 4.86 -6.65 5.39
N TRP A 336 5.85 -7.18 6.09
CA TRP A 336 6.63 -8.33 5.64
C TRP A 336 6.08 -9.61 6.26
N VAL A 337 5.98 -10.65 5.45
CA VAL A 337 5.39 -11.93 5.84
C VAL A 337 6.33 -13.05 5.42
N ASP A 338 6.67 -13.92 6.34
CA ASP A 338 7.39 -15.16 6.11
C ASP A 338 6.52 -16.36 6.55
N PRO A 339 5.79 -16.99 5.62
CA PRO A 339 4.88 -18.08 5.95
C PRO A 339 5.56 -19.28 6.59
N PRO A 340 6.78 -19.71 6.18
CA PRO A 340 7.46 -20.85 6.81
C PRO A 340 7.75 -20.65 8.30
N SER A 341 8.22 -19.48 8.71
CA SER A 341 8.46 -19.16 10.14
C SER A 341 7.21 -18.62 10.84
N ARG A 342 6.11 -18.41 10.10
CA ARG A 342 4.87 -17.77 10.59
C ARG A 342 5.14 -16.41 11.25
N THR A 343 6.12 -15.68 10.70
CA THR A 343 6.53 -14.38 11.21
C THR A 343 5.93 -13.26 10.34
N VAL A 344 5.40 -12.24 11.00
CA VAL A 344 4.97 -10.99 10.38
C VAL A 344 5.72 -9.82 11.01
N ILE A 345 6.27 -8.95 10.19
CA ILE A 345 6.93 -7.72 10.66
C ILE A 345 6.27 -6.52 10.00
N VAL A 346 5.79 -5.60 10.85
CA VAL A 346 5.34 -4.28 10.40
C VAL A 346 6.34 -3.24 10.86
N LYS A 347 6.81 -2.44 9.91
CA LYS A 347 7.69 -1.31 10.15
C LYS A 347 7.09 -0.09 9.44
N LEU A 348 6.83 0.97 10.19
CA LEU A 348 6.36 2.27 9.68
C LEU A 348 7.38 3.34 10.03
N SER A 349 7.74 4.19 9.05
CA SER A 349 8.92 5.06 9.16
C SER A 349 8.71 6.40 8.45
N ASP A 350 9.61 7.34 8.75
CA ASP A 350 9.85 8.57 7.99
C ASP A 350 11.25 8.54 7.36
N TYR A 351 11.61 7.41 6.75
CA TYR A 351 12.91 7.22 6.11
C TYR A 351 13.03 8.06 4.83
N GLY A 352 13.94 7.79 3.95
CA GLY A 352 14.03 8.50 2.67
C GLY A 352 13.30 7.75 1.56
N THR A 353 13.35 8.30 0.35
CA THR A 353 12.89 7.59 -0.86
C THR A 353 13.87 6.48 -1.27
N SER A 354 15.16 6.60 -0.93
CA SER A 354 16.12 5.48 -0.96
C SER A 354 16.03 4.78 0.38
N GLN A 355 15.32 3.66 0.44
CA GLN A 355 14.93 3.05 1.73
C GLN A 355 15.72 1.79 2.09
N ASP A 356 16.83 1.51 1.40
CA ASP A 356 17.71 0.37 1.69
C ASP A 356 16.90 -0.93 1.86
N GLU A 357 16.05 -1.25 0.86
CA GLU A 357 15.06 -2.34 0.96
C GLU A 357 15.72 -3.70 1.14
N THR A 358 16.75 -3.99 0.34
CA THR A 358 17.48 -5.27 0.40
C THR A 358 18.04 -5.52 1.80
N GLU A 359 18.71 -4.53 2.39
CA GLU A 359 19.27 -4.62 3.73
C GLU A 359 18.16 -4.73 4.80
N THR A 360 17.04 -4.04 4.59
CA THR A 360 15.89 -4.12 5.49
C THR A 360 15.28 -5.54 5.50
N PHE A 361 15.16 -6.18 4.34
CA PHE A 361 14.68 -7.57 4.26
C PHE A 361 15.65 -8.56 4.90
N GLU A 362 16.97 -8.33 4.81
CA GLU A 362 17.96 -9.17 5.53
C GLU A 362 17.80 -9.05 7.05
N VAL A 363 17.50 -7.85 7.57
CA VAL A 363 17.18 -7.66 8.98
C VAL A 363 15.92 -8.44 9.37
N PHE A 364 14.84 -8.34 8.56
CA PHE A 364 13.60 -9.05 8.86
C PHE A 364 13.77 -10.56 8.86
N ARG A 365 14.47 -11.11 7.87
CA ARG A 365 14.82 -12.55 7.82
C ARG A 365 15.67 -12.99 9.01
N THR A 366 16.60 -12.12 9.48
CA THR A 366 17.42 -12.42 10.65
C THR A 366 16.56 -12.49 11.91
N ILE A 367 15.60 -11.58 12.07
CA ILE A 367 14.65 -11.60 13.19
C ILE A 367 13.74 -12.84 13.13
N ALA A 368 13.25 -13.21 11.95
CA ALA A 368 12.40 -14.39 11.77
C ALA A 368 13.11 -15.69 12.13
N ARG A 369 14.41 -15.82 11.79
CA ARG A 369 15.23 -17.01 12.05
C ARG A 369 15.70 -17.16 13.51
N ALA A 370 15.65 -16.10 14.30
CA ALA A 370 16.12 -16.08 15.69
C ALA A 370 15.12 -16.64 16.69
N GLY A 371 14.01 -17.20 16.25
CA GLY A 371 12.92 -17.68 17.09
C GLY A 371 12.73 -19.19 17.09
#